data_e0d1d5db7c4a7fc8d415705c4bd2e9cf
#
_entry.id   e0d1d5db7c4a7fc8d415705c4bd2e9cf
#
_cell.length_a   1.000
_cell.length_b   1.000
_cell.length_c   1.000
_cell.angle_alpha   90.00
_cell.angle_beta   90.00
_cell.angle_gamma   90.00
#
_symmetry.space_group_name_H-M   'P 1'
#
loop_
_entity.id
_entity.type
_entity.pdbx_description
1 polymer ?
#
loop_
_entity_poly.entity_id
_entity_poly.type
_entity_poly.pdbx_seq_one_letter_code
_entity_poly.pdbx_strand_id
1 'polypeptide(L)'
;MSQSVVCEMFDEVLLITLNRPKANAIDAKTSHELGNAFIAFRDNPDLRVAVIMGSGERFFSAGWDLKAAAEGEADDADFGPGGFAGLTELWALDKPVIAAV
;
A
#
# COMPACT_ATOMS: atom_id res chain seq x y z
N MET A 1 6.26 4.36 17.78
CA MET A 1 5.75 3.23 16.97
C MET A 1 5.78 3.61 15.50
N SER A 2 6.46 2.85 14.69
CA SER A 2 6.56 3.16 13.28
C SER A 2 5.29 2.75 12.54
N GLN A 3 4.88 3.57 11.57
CA GLN A 3 3.75 3.25 10.71
C GLN A 3 4.21 2.38 9.56
N SER A 4 3.41 1.37 9.21
CA SER A 4 3.69 0.50 8.07
C SER A 4 3.48 1.21 6.73
N VAL A 5 2.61 2.20 6.70
CA VAL A 5 2.30 3.00 5.51
C VAL A 5 2.38 4.46 5.89
N VAL A 6 3.21 5.21 5.19
CA VAL A 6 3.40 6.64 5.41
C VAL A 6 2.96 7.39 4.16
N CYS A 7 2.08 8.36 4.33
CA CYS A 7 1.56 9.17 3.23
C CYS A 7 2.00 10.61 3.36
N GLU A 8 2.48 11.18 2.27
CA GLU A 8 2.87 12.59 2.18
C GLU A 8 2.29 13.18 0.90
N MET A 9 1.90 14.45 0.97
CA MET A 9 1.35 15.15 -0.20
C MET A 9 2.32 16.22 -0.66
N PHE A 10 2.60 16.22 -1.96
CA PHE A 10 3.43 17.23 -2.62
C PHE A 10 2.66 17.75 -3.83
N ASP A 11 2.09 18.95 -3.73
CA ASP A 11 1.25 19.52 -4.78
C ASP A 11 0.11 18.55 -5.14
N GLU A 12 0.10 18.01 -6.35
CA GLU A 12 -0.94 17.10 -6.83
C GLU A 12 -0.55 15.62 -6.71
N VAL A 13 0.57 15.34 -6.02
CA VAL A 13 1.14 14.00 -5.91
C VAL A 13 0.97 13.48 -4.49
N LEU A 14 0.43 12.28 -4.35
CA LEU A 14 0.44 11.54 -3.09
C LEU A 14 1.62 10.57 -3.13
N LEU A 15 2.53 10.72 -2.19
CA LEU A 15 3.63 9.77 -2.00
C LEU A 15 3.26 8.79 -0.90
N ILE A 16 3.19 7.52 -1.24
CA ILE A 16 2.89 6.45 -0.29
C ILE A 16 4.16 5.63 -0.10
N THR A 17 4.62 5.51 1.13
CA THR A 17 5.84 4.76 1.45
C THR A 17 5.47 3.53 2.27
N LEU A 18 5.84 2.35 1.77
CA LEU A 18 5.82 1.12 2.55
C LEU A 18 7.01 1.17 3.52
N ASN A 19 6.73 1.05 4.80
CA ASN A 19 7.74 1.20 5.84
C ASN A 19 7.66 0.05 6.82
N ARG A 20 8.03 -1.14 6.33
CA ARG A 20 8.09 -2.33 7.16
C ARG A 20 9.51 -2.90 7.14
N PRO A 21 10.06 -3.29 8.28
CA PRO A 21 11.32 -4.02 8.29
C PRO A 21 11.14 -5.31 7.50
N LYS A 22 12.16 -6.03 7.15
CA LYS A 22 12.11 -7.28 6.38
C LYS A 22 11.48 -7.10 5.00
N ALA A 23 12.09 -6.23 4.20
CA ALA A 23 11.83 -6.11 2.78
C ALA A 23 10.42 -5.59 2.43
N ASN A 24 9.82 -4.81 3.33
CA ASN A 24 8.51 -4.20 3.08
C ASN A 24 7.45 -5.22 2.66
N ALA A 25 7.43 -6.39 3.29
CA ALA A 25 6.43 -7.42 3.04
C ALA A 25 5.04 -6.91 3.44
N ILE A 26 4.02 -7.40 2.75
CA ILE A 26 2.65 -6.91 2.90
C ILE A 26 1.79 -8.00 3.55
N ASP A 27 1.18 -7.67 4.69
CA ASP A 27 0.19 -8.49 5.36
C ASP A 27 -1.21 -7.89 5.19
N ALA A 28 -2.21 -8.52 5.81
CA ALA A 28 -3.58 -8.04 5.72
C ALA A 28 -3.75 -6.64 6.32
N LYS A 29 -3.14 -6.37 7.47
CA LYS A 29 -3.22 -5.05 8.09
C LYS A 29 -2.62 -3.97 7.20
N THR A 30 -1.47 -4.23 6.60
CA THR A 30 -0.81 -3.30 5.69
C THR A 30 -1.68 -3.06 4.45
N SER A 31 -2.34 -4.12 3.94
CA SER A 31 -3.27 -3.99 2.82
C SER A 31 -4.46 -3.11 3.17
N HIS A 32 -5.01 -3.21 4.38
CA HIS A 32 -6.06 -2.31 4.85
C HIS A 32 -5.59 -0.86 4.86
N GLU A 33 -4.40 -0.61 5.36
CA GLU A 33 -3.84 0.75 5.41
C GLU A 33 -3.60 1.31 4.01
N LEU A 34 -3.05 0.50 3.11
CA LEU A 34 -2.86 0.89 1.72
C LEU A 34 -4.20 1.16 1.02
N GLY A 35 -5.19 0.30 1.25
CA GLY A 35 -6.52 0.49 0.68
C GLY A 35 -7.15 1.79 1.12
N ASN A 36 -7.04 2.14 2.40
CA ASN A 36 -7.53 3.41 2.91
C ASN A 36 -6.81 4.60 2.27
N ALA A 37 -5.49 4.49 2.06
CA ALA A 37 -4.71 5.54 1.41
C ALA A 37 -5.14 5.73 -0.05
N PHE A 38 -5.34 4.63 -0.79
CA PHE A 38 -5.76 4.72 -2.19
C PHE A 38 -7.19 5.22 -2.35
N ILE A 39 -8.08 4.88 -1.42
CA ILE A 39 -9.46 5.41 -1.43
C ILE A 39 -9.43 6.91 -1.19
N ALA A 40 -8.67 7.38 -0.19
CA ALA A 40 -8.53 8.81 0.07
C ALA A 40 -7.95 9.53 -1.14
N PHE A 41 -6.96 8.93 -1.81
CA PHE A 41 -6.39 9.46 -3.05
C PHE A 41 -7.44 9.55 -4.16
N ARG A 42 -8.20 8.47 -4.38
CA ARG A 42 -9.27 8.45 -5.37
C ARG A 42 -10.26 9.58 -5.17
N ASP A 43 -10.63 9.83 -3.93
CA ASP A 43 -11.72 10.76 -3.60
C ASP A 43 -11.24 12.20 -3.40
N ASN A 44 -9.94 12.44 -3.39
CA ASN A 44 -9.38 13.78 -3.18
C ASN A 44 -9.18 14.48 -4.53
N PRO A 45 -9.98 15.52 -4.85
CA PRO A 45 -9.88 16.19 -6.16
C PRO A 45 -8.58 16.95 -6.37
N ASP A 46 -7.82 17.24 -5.31
CA ASP A 46 -6.55 17.94 -5.41
C ASP A 46 -5.38 17.01 -5.75
N LEU A 47 -5.59 15.70 -5.67
CA LEU A 47 -4.56 14.71 -5.99
C LEU A 47 -4.81 14.08 -7.35
N ARG A 48 -3.79 14.04 -8.19
CA ARG A 48 -3.89 13.53 -9.56
C ARG A 48 -3.09 12.28 -9.83
N VAL A 49 -2.02 12.05 -9.05
CA VAL A 49 -1.17 10.88 -9.23
C VAL A 49 -0.67 10.42 -7.88
N ALA A 50 -0.55 9.12 -7.70
CA ALA A 50 0.07 8.54 -6.52
C ALA A 50 1.36 7.84 -6.93
N VAL A 51 2.37 7.96 -6.10
CA VAL A 51 3.63 7.21 -6.22
C VAL A 51 3.75 6.33 -4.99
N ILE A 52 3.95 5.04 -5.19
CA ILE A 52 4.21 4.12 -4.09
C ILE A 52 5.66 3.66 -4.16
N MET A 53 6.34 3.68 -3.02
CA MET A 53 7.72 3.25 -2.91
C MET A 53 7.94 2.48 -1.61
N GLY A 54 9.05 1.78 -1.54
CA GLY A 54 9.47 1.12 -0.31
C GLY A 54 10.50 1.99 0.42
N SER A 55 10.44 2.00 1.75
CA SER A 55 11.48 2.65 2.55
C SER A 55 12.78 1.86 2.47
N GLY A 56 13.90 2.55 2.67
CA GLY A 56 15.23 1.95 2.56
C GLY A 56 15.71 1.94 1.12
N GLU A 57 16.88 1.33 0.90
CA GLU A 57 17.56 1.40 -0.39
C GLU A 57 17.59 0.06 -1.13
N ARG A 58 17.10 -1.02 -0.52
CA ARG A 58 17.29 -2.36 -1.05
C ARG A 58 16.04 -2.97 -1.66
N PHE A 59 14.87 -2.70 -1.09
CA PHE A 59 13.66 -3.40 -1.49
C PHE A 59 12.49 -2.43 -1.69
N PHE A 60 11.78 -2.60 -2.78
CA PHE A 60 10.45 -2.03 -2.93
C PHE A 60 9.48 -2.80 -2.02
N SER A 61 9.23 -4.06 -2.32
CA SER A 61 8.42 -4.96 -1.48
C SER A 61 8.71 -6.40 -1.89
N ALA A 62 8.77 -7.29 -0.89
CA ALA A 62 8.87 -8.73 -1.14
C ALA A 62 7.51 -9.38 -1.45
N GLY A 63 6.44 -8.60 -1.39
CA GLY A 63 5.09 -9.12 -1.60
C GLY A 63 4.46 -9.64 -0.32
N TRP A 64 3.65 -10.69 -0.39
CA TRP A 64 2.91 -11.21 0.76
C TRP A 64 3.86 -11.61 1.89
N ASP A 65 3.47 -11.21 3.10
CA ASP A 65 4.24 -11.51 4.30
C ASP A 65 4.16 -13.00 4.63
N LEU A 66 5.25 -13.72 4.35
CA LEU A 66 5.28 -15.17 4.55
C LEU A 66 5.22 -15.55 6.04
N LYS A 67 5.67 -14.67 6.93
CA LYS A 67 5.54 -14.92 8.36
C LYS A 67 4.06 -14.85 8.77
N ALA A 68 3.32 -13.88 8.26
CA ALA A 68 1.88 -13.79 8.51
C ALA A 68 1.16 -15.02 7.95
N ALA A 69 1.53 -15.48 6.76
CA ALA A 69 0.97 -16.69 6.18
C ALA A 69 1.27 -17.92 7.05
N ALA A 70 2.49 -18.02 7.56
CA ALA A 70 2.89 -19.13 8.43
C ALA A 70 2.16 -19.08 9.77
N GLU A 71 1.74 -17.92 10.23
CA GLU A 71 1.00 -17.71 11.47
C GLU A 71 -0.52 -17.84 11.27
N GLY A 72 -0.98 -18.24 10.09
CA GLY A 72 -2.37 -18.54 9.81
C GLY A 72 -3.11 -17.55 8.93
N GLU A 73 -2.47 -16.50 8.43
CA GLU A 73 -3.11 -15.58 7.48
C GLU A 73 -3.31 -16.33 6.16
N ALA A 74 -4.54 -16.53 5.77
CA ALA A 74 -4.88 -17.27 4.57
C ALA A 74 -4.80 -16.37 3.33
N ASP A 75 -4.66 -16.98 2.15
CA ASP A 75 -4.64 -16.24 0.88
C ASP A 75 -5.99 -15.60 0.56
N ASP A 76 -7.08 -16.06 1.19
CA ASP A 76 -8.41 -15.48 1.08
C ASP A 76 -8.78 -14.63 2.30
N ALA A 77 -7.81 -14.22 3.11
CA ALA A 77 -8.03 -13.35 4.26
C ALA A 77 -8.64 -12.00 3.82
N ASP A 78 -9.22 -11.29 4.78
CA ASP A 78 -9.74 -9.95 4.53
C ASP A 78 -8.58 -8.95 4.45
N PHE A 79 -8.24 -8.56 3.23
CA PHE A 79 -7.20 -7.57 2.97
C PHE A 79 -7.74 -6.15 2.85
N GLY A 80 -9.00 -5.93 3.18
CA GLY A 80 -9.61 -4.61 3.22
C GLY A 80 -10.29 -4.22 1.90
N PRO A 81 -10.74 -2.96 1.81
CA PRO A 81 -11.60 -2.51 0.71
C PRO A 81 -10.92 -2.51 -0.66
N GLY A 82 -9.61 -2.41 -0.71
CA GLY A 82 -8.86 -2.43 -1.97
C GLY A 82 -8.25 -3.78 -2.30
N GLY A 83 -8.44 -4.81 -1.45
CA GLY A 83 -7.82 -6.11 -1.61
C GLY A 83 -6.35 -6.11 -1.24
N PHE A 84 -5.62 -7.16 -1.63
CA PHE A 84 -4.20 -7.27 -1.34
C PHE A 84 -3.43 -6.04 -1.87
N ALA A 85 -2.55 -5.48 -1.06
CA ALA A 85 -1.79 -4.28 -1.36
C ALA A 85 -2.65 -3.04 -1.63
N GLY A 86 -3.95 -3.11 -1.34
CA GLY A 86 -4.85 -1.97 -1.43
C GLY A 86 -5.32 -1.61 -2.83
N LEU A 87 -4.89 -2.34 -3.85
CA LEU A 87 -5.18 -2.00 -5.26
C LEU A 87 -5.85 -3.11 -6.05
N THR A 88 -5.66 -4.37 -5.66
CA THR A 88 -6.07 -5.49 -6.52
C THR A 88 -7.57 -5.56 -6.75
N GLU A 89 -8.36 -4.98 -5.86
CA GLU A 89 -9.82 -4.97 -5.96
C GLU A 89 -10.41 -3.56 -5.93
N LEU A 90 -9.60 -2.53 -6.15
CA LEU A 90 -10.07 -1.14 -6.15
C LEU A 90 -10.42 -0.70 -7.58
N TRP A 91 -11.53 -1.23 -8.10
CA TRP A 91 -11.92 -1.07 -9.50
C TRP A 91 -12.33 0.36 -9.88
N ALA A 92 -12.75 1.17 -8.91
CA ALA A 92 -13.19 2.54 -9.17
C ALA A 92 -12.05 3.55 -9.19
N LEU A 93 -10.81 3.11 -9.03
CA LEU A 93 -9.66 4.01 -9.10
C LEU A 93 -9.24 4.19 -10.56
N ASP A 94 -9.37 5.42 -11.06
CA ASP A 94 -9.06 5.75 -12.44
C ASP A 94 -7.95 6.80 -12.57
N LYS A 95 -7.23 7.06 -11.48
CA LYS A 95 -6.06 7.94 -11.48
C LYS A 95 -4.78 7.11 -11.57
N PRO A 96 -3.72 7.62 -12.20
CA PRO A 96 -2.49 6.86 -12.33
C PRO A 96 -1.79 6.63 -10.99
N VAL A 97 -1.26 5.43 -10.84
CA VAL A 97 -0.41 5.03 -9.70
C VAL A 97 0.91 4.53 -10.28
N ILE A 98 1.99 5.09 -9.79
CA ILE A 98 3.34 4.76 -10.24
C ILE A 98 4.06 4.03 -9.12
N ALA A 99 4.57 2.85 -9.42
CA ALA A 99 5.43 2.12 -8.49
C ALA A 99 6.89 2.51 -8.74
N ALA A 100 7.52 3.12 -7.76
CA ALA A 100 8.93 3.48 -7.83
C ALA A 100 9.77 2.33 -7.28
N VAL A 101 10.13 1.44 -8.14
CA VAL A 101 10.82 0.18 -7.81
C VAL A 101 12.33 0.38 -7.72
#